data_78b56eb1919c95759020a4b24c66ec1c
#
_entry.id   78b56eb1919c95759020a4b24c66ec1c
#
_cell.length_a   1.000
_cell.length_b   1.000
_cell.length_c   1.000
_cell.angle_alpha   90.00
_cell.angle_beta   90.00
_cell.angle_gamma   90.00
#
_symmetry.space_group_name_H-M   'P 1'
#
loop_
_entity.id
_entity.type
_entity.pdbx_description
1 polymer ?
#
loop_
_entity_poly.entity_id
_entity_poly.type
_entity_poly.pdbx_seq_one_letter_code
_entity_poly.pdbx_strand_id
1 'polypeptide(L)'
;MKTITISLILVLFATACSHKTENNVVPGTGKAEATAQKAAEQWLALIDAGNYAGSWKTAAAFFQTAVPQAEWEHTMVAERKPFGDLVSRKLKIASYTKSIPGAPDGEYVIVQFDTSFANKKEAVETVTPMLDPDGQWKVSGYYIK
;
A
#
# COMPACT_ATOMS: atom_id res chain seq x y z
N MET A 1 39.32 -69.26 -6.32
CA MET A 1 38.20 -68.66 -5.57
C MET A 1 38.30 -67.18 -5.80
N LYS A 2 37.35 -66.60 -6.61
CA LYS A 2 37.32 -65.19 -6.91
C LYS A 2 36.17 -64.56 -6.07
N THR A 3 36.52 -63.74 -5.10
CA THR A 3 35.59 -62.99 -4.28
C THR A 3 35.16 -61.75 -5.04
N ILE A 4 33.87 -61.64 -5.38
CA ILE A 4 33.25 -60.50 -6.01
C ILE A 4 32.77 -59.54 -4.91
N THR A 5 33.40 -58.38 -4.80
CA THR A 5 32.99 -57.31 -3.89
C THR A 5 31.94 -56.43 -4.61
N ILE A 6 30.71 -56.50 -4.14
CA ILE A 6 29.62 -55.66 -4.62
C ILE A 6 29.71 -54.29 -3.90
N SER A 7 30.08 -53.27 -4.63
CA SER A 7 30.12 -51.88 -4.15
C SER A 7 28.71 -51.29 -4.23
N LEU A 8 28.11 -51.07 -3.04
CA LEU A 8 26.79 -50.45 -2.93
C LEU A 8 26.95 -48.91 -3.05
N ILE A 9 26.55 -48.36 -4.17
CA ILE A 9 26.52 -46.90 -4.38
C ILE A 9 25.21 -46.37 -3.76
N LEU A 10 25.35 -45.69 -2.61
CA LEU A 10 24.27 -44.97 -1.96
C LEU A 10 24.06 -43.61 -2.65
N VAL A 11 23.04 -43.51 -3.48
CA VAL A 11 22.64 -42.23 -4.08
C VAL A 11 21.78 -41.48 -3.07
N LEU A 12 22.36 -40.44 -2.42
CA LEU A 12 21.61 -39.47 -1.63
C LEU A 12 20.83 -38.54 -2.56
N PHE A 13 19.54 -38.72 -2.67
CA PHE A 13 18.63 -37.72 -3.22
C PHE A 13 18.47 -36.61 -2.19
N ALA A 14 19.17 -35.49 -2.39
CA ALA A 14 18.90 -34.24 -1.71
C ALA A 14 17.60 -33.63 -2.28
N THR A 15 16.49 -33.85 -1.56
CA THR A 15 15.21 -33.18 -1.85
C THR A 15 15.34 -31.73 -1.42
N ALA A 16 15.70 -30.86 -2.35
CA ALA A 16 15.60 -29.43 -2.15
C ALA A 16 14.11 -29.04 -2.09
N CYS A 17 13.58 -28.86 -0.89
CA CYS A 17 12.29 -28.20 -0.69
C CYS A 17 12.44 -26.74 -1.11
N SER A 18 12.14 -26.46 -2.37
CA SER A 18 11.93 -25.10 -2.85
C SER A 18 10.63 -24.59 -2.21
N HIS A 19 10.75 -23.76 -1.18
CA HIS A 19 9.63 -23.01 -0.64
C HIS A 19 9.25 -21.96 -1.69
N LYS A 20 8.36 -22.36 -2.59
CA LYS A 20 7.65 -21.47 -3.48
C LYS A 20 6.69 -20.69 -2.60
N THR A 21 7.01 -19.44 -2.30
CA THR A 21 6.07 -18.50 -1.72
C THR A 21 4.94 -18.35 -2.74
N GLU A 22 3.88 -19.10 -2.59
CA GLU A 22 2.67 -18.90 -3.36
C GLU A 22 2.09 -17.57 -2.90
N ASN A 23 2.32 -16.53 -3.72
CA ASN A 23 1.50 -15.35 -3.68
C ASN A 23 0.08 -15.82 -4.00
N ASN A 24 -0.77 -15.96 -2.99
CA ASN A 24 -2.19 -16.18 -3.13
C ASN A 24 -2.81 -14.92 -3.76
N VAL A 25 -2.62 -14.75 -5.07
CA VAL A 25 -3.33 -13.72 -5.85
C VAL A 25 -4.76 -14.19 -5.95
N VAL A 26 -5.63 -13.59 -5.14
CA VAL A 26 -7.08 -13.80 -5.26
C VAL A 26 -7.49 -13.30 -6.66
N PRO A 27 -8.15 -14.12 -7.50
CA PRO A 27 -8.55 -13.70 -8.85
C PRO A 27 -9.37 -12.41 -8.80
N GLY A 28 -8.91 -11.38 -9.53
CA GLY A 28 -9.58 -10.08 -9.60
C GLY A 28 -9.00 -8.97 -8.71
N THR A 29 -8.11 -9.27 -7.73
CA THR A 29 -7.51 -8.24 -6.86
C THR A 29 -6.59 -7.30 -7.61
N GLY A 30 -5.86 -7.76 -8.63
CA GLY A 30 -4.97 -6.91 -9.43
C GLY A 30 -5.69 -5.73 -10.09
N LYS A 31 -6.97 -5.90 -10.49
CA LYS A 31 -7.79 -4.79 -11.00
C LYS A 31 -8.18 -3.81 -9.89
N ALA A 32 -8.54 -4.32 -8.72
CA ALA A 32 -8.85 -3.48 -7.55
C ALA A 32 -7.62 -2.67 -7.13
N GLU A 33 -6.46 -3.32 -7.02
CA GLU A 33 -5.19 -2.70 -6.67
C GLU A 33 -4.80 -1.60 -7.66
N ALA A 34 -4.89 -1.85 -8.97
CA ALA A 34 -4.58 -0.85 -9.99
C ALA A 34 -5.55 0.34 -9.95
N THR A 35 -6.85 0.10 -9.73
CA THR A 35 -7.85 1.18 -9.66
C THR A 35 -7.67 2.01 -8.39
N ALA A 36 -7.44 1.35 -7.25
CA ALA A 36 -7.19 2.01 -5.98
C ALA A 36 -5.87 2.79 -5.98
N GLN A 37 -4.82 2.25 -6.58
CA GLN A 37 -3.55 2.96 -6.77
C GLN A 37 -3.75 4.27 -7.53
N LYS A 38 -4.49 4.23 -8.65
CA LYS A 38 -4.80 5.42 -9.42
C LYS A 38 -5.58 6.46 -8.60
N ALA A 39 -6.54 6.01 -7.79
CA ALA A 39 -7.27 6.90 -6.88
C ALA A 39 -6.35 7.52 -5.82
N ALA A 40 -5.41 6.74 -5.26
CA ALA A 40 -4.40 7.24 -4.33
C ALA A 40 -3.49 8.29 -4.97
N GLU A 41 -3.01 8.06 -6.18
CA GLU A 41 -2.15 9.01 -6.91
C GLU A 41 -2.87 10.33 -7.22
N GLN A 42 -4.14 10.26 -7.65
CA GLN A 42 -4.96 11.44 -7.89
C GLN A 42 -5.20 12.24 -6.61
N TRP A 43 -5.45 11.56 -5.50
CA TRP A 43 -5.63 12.19 -4.20
C TRP A 43 -4.33 12.82 -3.68
N LEU A 44 -3.19 12.14 -3.83
CA LEU A 44 -1.87 12.65 -3.47
C LEU A 44 -1.50 13.92 -4.24
N ALA A 45 -1.95 14.08 -5.48
CA ALA A 45 -1.75 15.30 -6.25
C ALA A 45 -2.40 16.52 -5.57
N LEU A 46 -3.54 16.36 -4.88
CA LEU A 46 -4.15 17.42 -4.07
C LEU A 46 -3.29 17.77 -2.85
N ILE A 47 -2.74 16.76 -2.19
CA ILE A 47 -1.81 16.93 -1.05
C ILE A 47 -0.56 17.68 -1.48
N ASP A 48 0.05 17.29 -2.60
CA ASP A 48 1.27 17.89 -3.14
C ASP A 48 1.04 19.35 -3.54
N ALA A 49 -0.15 19.69 -4.04
CA ALA A 49 -0.56 21.03 -4.36
C ALA A 49 -0.95 21.89 -3.13
N GLY A 50 -0.91 21.31 -1.91
CA GLY A 50 -1.37 21.99 -0.69
C GLY A 50 -2.89 22.19 -0.61
N ASN A 51 -3.66 21.54 -1.48
CA ASN A 51 -5.12 21.59 -1.48
C ASN A 51 -5.68 20.58 -0.46
N TYR A 52 -5.42 20.81 0.82
CA TYR A 52 -5.83 19.91 1.89
C TYR A 52 -7.36 19.87 2.07
N ALA A 53 -8.03 20.99 1.88
CA ALA A 53 -9.49 21.02 1.87
C ALA A 53 -10.09 20.14 0.75
N GLY A 54 -9.51 20.19 -0.46
CA GLY A 54 -9.90 19.36 -1.60
C GLY A 54 -9.65 17.89 -1.33
N SER A 55 -8.50 17.54 -0.73
CA SER A 55 -8.18 16.16 -0.38
C SER A 55 -9.16 15.59 0.64
N TRP A 56 -9.58 16.36 1.63
CA TRP A 56 -10.60 15.96 2.59
C TRP A 56 -11.97 15.73 1.93
N LYS A 57 -12.41 16.66 1.07
CA LYS A 57 -13.71 16.57 0.38
C LYS A 57 -13.83 15.37 -0.55
N THR A 58 -12.72 14.91 -1.10
CA THR A 58 -12.66 13.76 -2.02
C THR A 58 -12.30 12.45 -1.32
N ALA A 59 -12.02 12.50 -0.02
CA ALA A 59 -11.76 11.31 0.78
C ALA A 59 -13.03 10.46 0.99
N ALA A 60 -12.86 9.24 1.45
CA ALA A 60 -13.96 8.33 1.77
C ALA A 60 -14.89 8.90 2.85
N ALA A 61 -16.18 8.57 2.79
CA ALA A 61 -17.16 9.01 3.77
C ALA A 61 -16.77 8.61 5.21
N PHE A 62 -16.19 7.42 5.36
CA PHE A 62 -15.64 6.96 6.63
C PHE A 62 -14.57 7.92 7.18
N PHE A 63 -13.63 8.36 6.35
CA PHE A 63 -12.58 9.29 6.74
C PHE A 63 -13.16 10.65 7.15
N GLN A 64 -14.09 11.19 6.36
CA GLN A 64 -14.73 12.48 6.65
C GLN A 64 -15.53 12.46 7.98
N THR A 65 -16.11 11.30 8.31
CA THR A 65 -16.82 11.12 9.60
C THR A 65 -15.83 11.04 10.77
N ALA A 66 -14.69 10.39 10.57
CA ALA A 66 -13.71 10.17 11.63
C ALA A 66 -12.83 11.39 11.92
N VAL A 67 -12.55 12.22 10.89
CA VAL A 67 -11.62 13.35 10.97
C VAL A 67 -12.31 14.61 10.46
N PRO A 68 -12.57 15.61 11.33
CA PRO A 68 -13.10 16.92 10.92
C PRO A 68 -12.17 17.61 9.91
N GLN A 69 -12.75 18.29 8.93
CA GLN A 69 -11.98 18.97 7.87
C GLN A 69 -10.92 19.93 8.43
N ALA A 70 -11.28 20.76 9.41
CA ALA A 70 -10.35 21.72 10.00
C ALA A 70 -9.17 21.06 10.71
N GLU A 71 -9.39 19.92 11.36
CA GLU A 71 -8.34 19.12 12.01
C GLU A 71 -7.42 18.50 10.97
N TRP A 72 -7.97 17.96 9.88
CA TRP A 72 -7.20 17.45 8.75
C TRP A 72 -6.28 18.51 8.15
N GLU A 73 -6.84 19.67 7.80
CA GLU A 73 -6.06 20.78 7.22
C GLU A 73 -4.95 21.24 8.16
N HIS A 74 -5.25 21.36 9.45
CA HIS A 74 -4.25 21.71 10.47
C HIS A 74 -3.13 20.67 10.54
N THR A 75 -3.48 19.38 10.57
CA THR A 75 -2.51 18.27 10.59
C THR A 75 -1.62 18.30 9.35
N MET A 76 -2.17 18.50 8.16
CA MET A 76 -1.40 18.55 6.93
C MET A 76 -0.44 19.74 6.88
N VAL A 77 -0.84 20.89 7.42
CA VAL A 77 0.04 22.05 7.54
C VAL A 77 1.19 21.76 8.53
N ALA A 78 0.92 21.05 9.62
CA ALA A 78 1.94 20.73 10.63
C ALA A 78 2.88 19.59 10.20
N GLU A 79 2.35 18.53 9.58
CA GLU A 79 3.08 17.28 9.34
C GLU A 79 3.61 17.16 7.91
N ARG A 80 2.83 17.53 6.89
CA ARG A 80 3.21 17.33 5.47
C ARG A 80 3.92 18.54 4.88
N LYS A 81 3.42 19.73 5.13
CA LYS A 81 3.95 20.97 4.54
C LYS A 81 5.46 21.20 4.81
N PRO A 82 6.02 20.89 5.99
CA PRO A 82 7.45 21.06 6.28
C PRO A 82 8.36 20.21 5.37
N PHE A 83 7.87 19.12 4.79
CA PHE A 83 8.69 18.30 3.89
C PHE A 83 8.96 18.98 2.54
N GLY A 84 8.21 20.02 2.21
CA GLY A 84 8.38 20.77 0.97
C GLY A 84 7.83 20.04 -0.26
N ASP A 85 8.32 20.43 -1.42
CA ASP A 85 7.84 19.93 -2.70
C ASP A 85 8.19 18.46 -2.93
N LEU A 86 7.31 17.75 -3.63
CA LEU A 86 7.59 16.40 -4.11
C LEU A 86 8.76 16.43 -5.10
N VAL A 87 9.77 15.59 -4.85
CA VAL A 87 10.89 15.38 -5.77
C VAL A 87 10.68 14.12 -6.61
N SER A 88 10.31 13.02 -5.96
CA SER A 88 10.02 11.75 -6.63
C SER A 88 9.09 10.87 -5.79
N ARG A 89 8.27 10.08 -6.47
CA ARG A 89 7.38 9.08 -5.84
C ARG A 89 7.38 7.82 -6.71
N LYS A 90 7.64 6.67 -6.09
CA LYS A 90 7.67 5.38 -6.77
C LYS A 90 6.81 4.38 -5.99
N LEU A 91 5.92 3.68 -6.69
CA LEU A 91 5.14 2.60 -6.09
C LEU A 91 6.07 1.53 -5.50
N LYS A 92 5.83 1.20 -4.23
CA LYS A 92 6.52 0.13 -3.51
C LYS A 92 5.68 -1.14 -3.46
N ILE A 93 4.41 -1.00 -3.06
CA ILE A 93 3.45 -2.09 -2.98
C ILE A 93 2.02 -1.56 -3.07
N ALA A 94 1.13 -2.36 -3.65
CA ALA A 94 -0.32 -2.23 -3.52
C ALA A 94 -0.87 -3.58 -3.10
N SER A 95 -1.59 -3.63 -1.98
CA SER A 95 -2.07 -4.88 -1.39
C SER A 95 -3.55 -4.76 -1.00
N TYR A 96 -4.38 -5.59 -1.62
CA TYR A 96 -5.80 -5.69 -1.32
C TYR A 96 -6.05 -6.43 0.00
N THR A 97 -7.01 -5.94 0.78
CA THR A 97 -7.50 -6.58 2.01
C THR A 97 -8.98 -6.25 2.24
N LYS A 98 -9.67 -7.12 2.97
CA LYS A 98 -11.08 -6.90 3.38
C LYS A 98 -11.22 -6.38 4.81
N SER A 99 -10.12 -6.30 5.56
CA SER A 99 -10.12 -5.88 6.95
C SER A 99 -8.87 -5.09 7.27
N ILE A 100 -9.06 -3.99 8.00
CA ILE A 100 -7.99 -3.16 8.56
C ILE A 100 -8.33 -2.92 10.03
N PRO A 101 -7.38 -3.12 10.96
CA PRO A 101 -7.63 -2.84 12.38
C PRO A 101 -8.11 -1.41 12.62
N GLY A 102 -9.21 -1.26 13.33
CA GLY A 102 -9.80 0.04 13.67
C GLY A 102 -10.68 0.67 12.58
N ALA A 103 -10.91 -0.03 11.46
CA ALA A 103 -11.82 0.38 10.40
C ALA A 103 -12.96 -0.64 10.23
N PRO A 104 -14.11 -0.26 9.66
CA PRO A 104 -15.18 -1.21 9.35
C PRO A 104 -14.72 -2.24 8.31
N ASP A 105 -15.34 -3.42 8.32
CA ASP A 105 -15.12 -4.40 7.27
C ASP A 105 -15.52 -3.82 5.90
N GLY A 106 -14.72 -4.11 4.87
CA GLY A 106 -14.92 -3.55 3.54
C GLY A 106 -13.85 -4.00 2.57
N GLU A 107 -13.69 -3.29 1.48
CA GLU A 107 -12.63 -3.52 0.51
C GLU A 107 -11.63 -2.37 0.58
N TYR A 108 -10.37 -2.70 0.80
CA TYR A 108 -9.27 -1.76 0.98
C TYR A 108 -8.10 -2.15 0.11
N VAL A 109 -7.30 -1.18 -0.28
CA VAL A 109 -5.95 -1.40 -0.83
C VAL A 109 -4.97 -0.55 -0.04
N ILE A 110 -3.97 -1.19 0.55
CA ILE A 110 -2.84 -0.49 1.18
C ILE A 110 -1.81 -0.21 0.10
N VAL A 111 -1.65 1.07 -0.24
CA VAL A 111 -0.69 1.51 -1.26
C VAL A 111 0.48 2.20 -0.55
N GLN A 112 1.70 1.73 -0.78
CA GLN A 112 2.90 2.38 -0.28
C GLN A 112 3.77 2.88 -1.42
N PHE A 113 4.33 4.07 -1.21
CA PHE A 113 5.28 4.69 -2.12
C PHE A 113 6.59 4.99 -1.40
N ASP A 114 7.71 4.67 -2.03
CA ASP A 114 8.99 5.25 -1.68
C ASP A 114 9.04 6.65 -2.28
N THR A 115 9.16 7.67 -1.41
CA THR A 115 8.98 9.07 -1.76
C THR A 115 10.17 9.90 -1.29
N SER A 116 10.54 10.90 -2.09
CA SER A 116 11.51 11.93 -1.74
C SER A 116 10.87 13.31 -1.85
N PHE A 117 11.00 14.11 -0.82
CA PHE A 117 10.59 15.51 -0.78
C PHE A 117 11.82 16.42 -0.70
N ALA A 118 11.65 17.70 -0.98
CA ALA A 118 12.73 18.68 -0.94
C ALA A 118 13.49 18.67 0.41
N ASN A 119 12.75 18.59 1.51
CA ASN A 119 13.29 18.66 2.88
C ASN A 119 13.29 17.30 3.62
N LYS A 120 12.80 16.19 2.97
CA LYS A 120 12.83 14.83 3.52
C LYS A 120 13.14 13.86 2.39
N LYS A 121 14.40 13.48 2.27
CA LYS A 121 14.93 12.69 1.13
C LYS A 121 14.43 11.25 1.10
N GLU A 122 14.17 10.66 2.25
CA GLU A 122 13.68 9.29 2.39
C GLU A 122 12.40 9.30 3.20
N ALA A 123 11.34 8.88 2.58
CA ALA A 123 10.03 8.73 3.19
C ALA A 123 9.29 7.54 2.59
N VAL A 124 8.40 6.94 3.38
CA VAL A 124 7.40 6.00 2.90
C VAL A 124 6.02 6.62 3.14
N GLU A 125 5.33 6.93 2.06
CA GLU A 125 3.92 7.32 2.12
C GLU A 125 3.04 6.08 2.08
N THR A 126 2.12 5.96 3.03
CA THR A 126 1.08 4.93 3.02
C THR A 126 -0.27 5.60 2.81
N VAL A 127 -0.92 5.23 1.73
CA VAL A 127 -2.27 5.70 1.36
C VAL A 127 -3.18 4.49 1.33
N THR A 128 -4.36 4.61 1.93
CA THR A 128 -5.29 3.50 2.03
C THR A 128 -6.63 3.87 1.39
N PRO A 129 -6.80 3.66 0.08
CA PRO A 129 -8.11 3.72 -0.53
C PRO A 129 -9.03 2.60 -0.02
N MET A 130 -10.31 2.91 0.14
CA MET A 130 -11.39 1.96 0.36
C MET A 130 -12.43 2.07 -0.76
N LEU A 131 -13.15 0.99 -1.02
CA LEU A 131 -14.31 1.02 -1.89
C LEU A 131 -15.48 1.63 -1.12
N ASP A 132 -15.82 2.87 -1.47
CA ASP A 132 -16.89 3.62 -0.82
C ASP A 132 -18.27 3.10 -1.27
N PRO A 133 -19.37 3.31 -0.53
CA PRO A 133 -20.70 2.83 -0.90
C PRO A 133 -21.20 3.28 -2.28
N ASP A 134 -20.64 4.34 -2.85
CA ASP A 134 -20.94 4.80 -4.21
C ASP A 134 -20.19 4.01 -5.31
N GLY A 135 -19.43 2.98 -4.93
CA GLY A 135 -18.65 2.14 -5.86
C GLY A 135 -17.33 2.77 -6.32
N GLN A 136 -16.91 3.89 -5.73
CA GLN A 136 -15.64 4.55 -6.05
C GLN A 136 -14.58 4.23 -5.01
N TRP A 137 -13.33 4.05 -5.48
CA TRP A 137 -12.19 3.99 -4.58
C TRP A 137 -11.85 5.39 -4.07
N LYS A 138 -11.90 5.58 -2.76
CA LYS A 138 -11.59 6.86 -2.09
C LYS A 138 -10.65 6.63 -0.92
N VAL A 139 -9.78 7.60 -0.67
CA VAL A 139 -8.79 7.49 0.40
C VAL A 139 -9.46 7.55 1.76
N SER A 140 -9.18 6.56 2.59
CA SER A 140 -9.66 6.43 3.98
C SER A 140 -8.56 6.58 5.02
N GLY A 141 -7.30 6.67 4.60
CA GLY A 141 -6.16 6.85 5.50
C GLY A 141 -4.90 7.28 4.77
N TYR A 142 -4.07 8.07 5.45
CA TYR A 142 -2.79 8.55 4.94
C TYR A 142 -1.82 8.82 6.09
N TYR A 143 -0.57 8.38 5.93
CA TYR A 143 0.52 8.78 6.82
C TYR A 143 1.88 8.67 6.13
N ILE A 144 2.88 9.34 6.68
CA ILE A 144 4.26 9.39 6.19
C ILE A 144 5.21 8.97 7.32
N LYS A 145 6.18 8.10 6.97
CA LYS A 145 7.31 7.75 7.82
C LYS A 145 8.61 8.26 7.26
#